data_4a2458b3a31accd6e8b7bd571203f90f
#
_entry.id   4a2458b3a31accd6e8b7bd571203f90f
#
_cell.length_a   1.000
_cell.length_b   1.000
_cell.length_c   1.000
_cell.angle_alpha   90.00
_cell.angle_beta   90.00
_cell.angle_gamma   90.00
#
_symmetry.space_group_name_H-M   'P 1'
#
loop_
_entity.id
_entity.type
_entity.pdbx_description
1 polymer ?
#
loop_
_entity_poly.entity_id
_entity_poly.type
_entity_poly.pdbx_seq_one_letter_code
_entity_poly.pdbx_strand_id
1 'polypeptide(L)'
;MYLFISISLKNHFVKDENLMENKQREKSAAEAYREERKQRMAKAAKKQSKKNPNAAKAGRIIGKVIAIVLAVAICLAAVGGILNFFGVPQKVLKAAKFGSEKDTVATYNYYYMTLYNYYYNMSNQYDTYYGSGMGKMYTGYDTSKTPMDQDYTGDTSSLNTDEEIKTWADFLKVSALNYMQSYTAYADLARKNGLTLNDDEKAEIDDRIASIKTNAESSDFSLDRYIQKIYGKGVTEKVLRAALEDSTLASKYAQQKQTEISDAITDDEIMAEYQANPNNYTTLSVSAFKVTANADVQSDASDEEKAAANTAAMSEAKTAADKYAANVKSADDLLKQAQSYNSSLTSSSVALSDTTYSSISSSFGSAAADWAVSSDRKVGEVGVIEADDGYVVMYITATAHLDDTKAVNVRHILFQFKSTDSSGSTANLTDEQKSEYYSKAKAVYDQYLENPTEDNFATLANNNSDDTGSNTNGGLYEDVKPGQMVTQFNDWCFDPSRKPGDTGIIETTYGYHIMYFVGTADETVWKANIRSSLASTKFEEFDKELISDTGDYAKKVNKSVVKWAAKKQEKLIKNYTVNSKYNSRSTSTTSSNASTLY
;
A
#
# COMPACT_ATOMS: atom_id res chain seq x y z
N MET A 1 11.28 -41.03 27.93
CA MET A 1 10.39 -40.09 27.28
C MET A 1 8.93 -40.53 27.18
N TYR A 2 8.64 -41.83 27.40
CA TYR A 2 7.24 -42.35 27.41
C TYR A 2 6.52 -42.28 28.78
N LEU A 3 7.23 -41.97 29.87
CA LEU A 3 6.65 -41.91 31.22
C LEU A 3 6.08 -40.53 31.61
N PHE A 4 6.51 -39.46 30.94
CA PHE A 4 6.01 -38.10 31.25
C PHE A 4 4.69 -37.72 30.54
N ILE A 5 4.39 -38.40 29.44
CA ILE A 5 3.14 -38.17 28.67
C ILE A 5 1.93 -38.82 29.37
N SER A 6 2.17 -39.92 30.07
CA SER A 6 1.09 -40.64 30.79
C SER A 6 0.58 -39.92 32.05
N ILE A 7 1.42 -39.08 32.69
CA ILE A 7 1.03 -38.35 33.92
C ILE A 7 0.27 -37.06 33.59
N SER A 8 0.61 -36.42 32.46
CA SER A 8 -0.08 -35.19 31.97
C SER A 8 -1.49 -35.48 31.46
N LEU A 9 -1.69 -36.61 30.80
CA LEU A 9 -3.02 -37.03 30.33
C LEU A 9 -3.94 -37.47 31.49
N LYS A 10 -3.42 -38.12 32.54
CA LYS A 10 -4.23 -38.50 33.72
C LYS A 10 -4.71 -37.29 34.53
N ASN A 11 -3.89 -36.24 34.65
CA ASN A 11 -4.29 -35.03 35.35
C ASN A 11 -5.30 -34.17 34.57
N HIS A 12 -5.34 -34.30 33.24
CA HIS A 12 -6.34 -33.60 32.43
C HIS A 12 -7.71 -34.30 32.47
N PHE A 13 -7.70 -35.65 32.42
CA PHE A 13 -8.96 -36.42 32.56
C PHE A 13 -9.62 -36.27 33.94
N VAL A 14 -8.82 -36.27 35.01
CA VAL A 14 -9.36 -36.08 36.38
C VAL A 14 -9.95 -34.67 36.60
N LYS A 15 -9.42 -33.65 35.91
CA LYS A 15 -9.97 -32.29 35.96
C LYS A 15 -11.27 -32.15 35.16
N ASP A 16 -11.37 -32.83 34.03
CA ASP A 16 -12.59 -32.83 33.22
C ASP A 16 -13.71 -33.64 33.82
N GLU A 17 -13.44 -34.78 34.50
CA GLU A 17 -14.43 -35.53 35.23
C GLU A 17 -15.00 -34.72 36.40
N ASN A 18 -14.18 -34.06 37.19
CA ASN A 18 -14.64 -33.19 38.27
C ASN A 18 -15.44 -31.96 37.77
N LEU A 19 -15.11 -31.43 36.60
CA LEU A 19 -15.84 -30.31 35.99
C LEU A 19 -17.18 -30.78 35.40
N MET A 20 -17.24 -31.99 34.89
CA MET A 20 -18.47 -32.61 34.37
C MET A 20 -19.39 -33.04 35.51
N GLU A 21 -18.85 -33.59 36.60
CA GLU A 21 -19.63 -33.97 37.80
C GLU A 21 -20.22 -32.74 38.50
N ASN A 22 -19.47 -31.63 38.63
CA ASN A 22 -20.00 -30.36 39.13
C ASN A 22 -21.09 -29.77 38.24
N LYS A 23 -20.89 -29.79 36.90
CA LYS A 23 -21.93 -29.35 35.97
C LYS A 23 -23.18 -30.23 35.97
N GLN A 24 -23.02 -31.53 36.25
CA GLN A 24 -24.13 -32.46 36.37
C GLN A 24 -24.87 -32.29 37.69
N ARG A 25 -24.18 -31.99 38.80
CA ARG A 25 -24.77 -31.62 40.08
C ARG A 25 -25.51 -30.28 40.03
N GLU A 26 -24.96 -29.27 39.38
CA GLU A 26 -25.68 -28.00 39.18
C GLU A 26 -26.90 -28.15 38.26
N LYS A 27 -26.83 -28.99 37.23
CA LYS A 27 -27.99 -29.31 36.39
C LYS A 27 -29.07 -30.07 37.18
N SER A 28 -28.69 -31.04 38.01
CA SER A 28 -29.66 -31.79 38.81
C SER A 28 -30.29 -30.93 39.91
N ALA A 29 -29.56 -30.02 40.54
CA ALA A 29 -30.10 -29.08 41.51
C ALA A 29 -31.04 -28.06 40.85
N ALA A 30 -30.71 -27.57 39.66
CA ALA A 30 -31.56 -26.67 38.88
C ALA A 30 -32.82 -27.38 38.36
N GLU A 31 -32.72 -28.65 38.00
CA GLU A 31 -33.85 -29.48 37.61
C GLU A 31 -34.74 -29.81 38.79
N ALA A 32 -34.18 -30.17 39.94
CA ALA A 32 -34.93 -30.37 41.17
C ALA A 32 -35.68 -29.10 41.63
N TYR A 33 -35.04 -27.93 41.55
CA TYR A 33 -35.68 -26.65 41.83
C TYR A 33 -36.80 -26.32 40.84
N ARG A 34 -36.61 -26.65 39.55
CA ARG A 34 -37.66 -26.48 38.54
C ARG A 34 -38.85 -27.41 38.76
N GLU A 35 -38.61 -28.66 39.16
CA GLU A 35 -39.66 -29.62 39.49
C GLU A 35 -40.41 -29.22 40.78
N GLU A 36 -39.70 -28.77 41.80
CA GLU A 36 -40.33 -28.26 43.01
C GLU A 36 -41.20 -27.03 42.76
N ARG A 37 -40.69 -26.09 41.92
CA ARG A 37 -41.46 -24.91 41.48
C ARG A 37 -42.69 -25.30 40.67
N LYS A 38 -42.57 -26.26 39.75
CA LYS A 38 -43.71 -26.80 38.99
C LYS A 38 -44.75 -27.43 39.91
N GLN A 39 -44.30 -28.20 40.90
CA GLN A 39 -45.24 -28.82 41.91
C GLN A 39 -45.91 -27.75 42.75
N ARG A 40 -45.21 -26.70 43.20
CA ARG A 40 -45.82 -25.58 43.95
C ARG A 40 -46.84 -24.83 43.11
N MET A 41 -46.49 -24.55 41.82
CA MET A 41 -47.42 -23.91 40.90
C MET A 41 -48.63 -24.78 40.56
N ALA A 42 -48.45 -26.10 40.41
CA ALA A 42 -49.51 -27.03 40.15
C ALA A 42 -50.44 -27.18 41.39
N LYS A 43 -49.87 -27.16 42.59
CA LYS A 43 -50.66 -27.14 43.86
C LYS A 43 -51.44 -25.84 44.05
N ALA A 44 -50.85 -24.69 43.71
CA ALA A 44 -51.52 -23.39 43.73
C ALA A 44 -52.62 -23.31 42.68
N ALA A 45 -52.38 -23.77 41.45
CA ALA A 45 -53.38 -23.85 40.39
C ALA A 45 -54.58 -24.81 40.77
N LYS A 46 -54.27 -25.94 41.40
CA LYS A 46 -55.31 -26.87 41.92
C LYS A 46 -56.15 -26.26 43.01
N LYS A 47 -55.56 -25.41 43.88
CA LYS A 47 -56.25 -24.70 44.94
C LYS A 47 -57.14 -23.57 44.39
N GLN A 48 -56.74 -22.96 43.30
CA GLN A 48 -57.50 -21.89 42.63
C GLN A 48 -58.60 -22.43 41.70
N SER A 49 -58.41 -23.62 41.09
CA SER A 49 -59.37 -24.27 40.21
C SER A 49 -60.55 -24.85 40.97
N LYS A 50 -60.39 -25.16 42.30
CA LYS A 50 -61.52 -25.57 43.16
C LYS A 50 -62.46 -24.41 43.43
N LYS A 51 -62.03 -23.16 43.25
CA LYS A 51 -62.86 -21.96 43.45
C LYS A 51 -63.53 -21.45 42.16
N ASN A 52 -63.05 -21.86 40.98
CA ASN A 52 -63.66 -21.44 39.70
C ASN A 52 -63.24 -22.39 38.56
N PRO A 53 -64.11 -23.36 38.17
CA PRO A 53 -63.79 -24.38 37.18
C PRO A 53 -63.50 -23.78 35.74
N ASN A 54 -63.98 -22.58 35.45
CA ASN A 54 -63.73 -21.90 34.20
C ASN A 54 -62.33 -21.24 34.16
N ALA A 55 -61.80 -20.78 35.29
CA ALA A 55 -60.46 -20.26 35.40
C ALA A 55 -59.39 -21.36 35.27
N ALA A 56 -59.65 -22.59 35.66
CA ALA A 56 -58.75 -23.72 35.47
C ALA A 56 -58.68 -24.19 34.03
N LYS A 57 -59.76 -24.07 33.25
CA LYS A 57 -59.74 -24.33 31.79
C LYS A 57 -59.00 -23.23 31.04
N ALA A 58 -59.20 -21.95 31.40
CA ALA A 58 -58.49 -20.82 30.81
C ALA A 58 -56.97 -20.90 31.11
N GLY A 59 -56.57 -21.23 32.35
CA GLY A 59 -55.16 -21.41 32.71
C GLY A 59 -54.46 -22.54 31.95
N ARG A 60 -55.16 -23.63 31.64
CA ARG A 60 -54.61 -24.71 30.80
C ARG A 60 -54.47 -24.31 29.32
N ILE A 61 -55.41 -23.52 28.80
CA ILE A 61 -55.33 -23.00 27.43
C ILE A 61 -54.18 -21.99 27.32
N ILE A 62 -54.06 -21.04 28.25
CA ILE A 62 -52.97 -20.06 28.30
C ILE A 62 -51.63 -20.78 28.45
N GLY A 63 -51.51 -21.79 29.31
CA GLY A 63 -50.29 -22.57 29.45
C GLY A 63 -49.89 -23.33 28.17
N LYS A 64 -50.87 -23.86 27.41
CA LYS A 64 -50.59 -24.48 26.11
C LYS A 64 -50.15 -23.46 25.08
N VAL A 65 -50.78 -22.29 25.03
CA VAL A 65 -50.38 -21.20 24.08
C VAL A 65 -48.97 -20.71 24.39
N ILE A 66 -48.65 -20.48 25.68
CA ILE A 66 -47.28 -20.10 26.09
C ILE A 66 -46.26 -21.19 25.71
N ALA A 67 -46.59 -22.47 25.93
CA ALA A 67 -45.69 -23.57 25.55
C ALA A 67 -45.45 -23.65 24.04
N ILE A 68 -46.51 -23.44 23.24
CA ILE A 68 -46.39 -23.38 21.77
C ILE A 68 -45.54 -22.19 21.35
N VAL A 69 -45.76 -20.99 21.88
CA VAL A 69 -44.99 -19.79 21.58
C VAL A 69 -43.51 -20.00 21.94
N LEU A 70 -43.22 -20.59 23.10
CA LEU A 70 -41.85 -20.91 23.50
C LEU A 70 -41.22 -21.97 22.58
N ALA A 71 -41.95 -23.01 22.20
CA ALA A 71 -41.44 -24.01 21.26
C ALA A 71 -41.14 -23.41 19.88
N VAL A 72 -42.03 -22.57 19.39
CA VAL A 72 -41.80 -21.83 18.11
C VAL A 72 -40.59 -20.90 18.25
N ALA A 73 -40.45 -20.16 19.36
CA ALA A 73 -39.30 -19.29 19.57
C ALA A 73 -37.98 -20.09 19.65
N ILE A 74 -37.98 -21.27 20.27
CA ILE A 74 -36.80 -22.16 20.33
C ILE A 74 -36.49 -22.70 18.92
N CYS A 75 -37.49 -23.12 18.18
CA CYS A 75 -37.30 -23.58 16.80
C CYS A 75 -36.75 -22.46 15.91
N LEU A 76 -37.28 -21.24 16.01
CA LEU A 76 -36.79 -20.09 15.25
C LEU A 76 -35.36 -19.73 15.68
N ALA A 77 -35.03 -19.80 16.96
CA ALA A 77 -33.66 -19.58 17.45
C ALA A 77 -32.69 -20.66 16.95
N ALA A 78 -33.14 -21.93 16.93
CA ALA A 78 -32.33 -23.03 16.38
C ALA A 78 -32.11 -22.88 14.85
N VAL A 79 -33.18 -22.58 14.10
CA VAL A 79 -33.08 -22.30 12.65
C VAL A 79 -32.18 -21.07 12.41
N GLY A 80 -32.37 -19.99 13.17
CA GLY A 80 -31.51 -18.80 13.10
C GLY A 80 -30.06 -19.12 13.44
N GLY A 81 -29.80 -19.98 14.40
CA GLY A 81 -28.48 -20.49 14.75
C GLY A 81 -27.83 -21.27 13.61
N ILE A 82 -28.57 -22.18 12.98
CA ILE A 82 -28.13 -22.98 11.83
C ILE A 82 -27.84 -22.07 10.63
N LEU A 83 -28.75 -21.17 10.28
CA LEU A 83 -28.57 -20.23 9.18
C LEU A 83 -27.34 -19.34 9.40
N ASN A 84 -27.13 -18.85 10.62
CA ASN A 84 -25.95 -18.06 10.97
C ASN A 84 -24.66 -18.90 10.97
N PHE A 85 -24.75 -20.20 11.31
CA PHE A 85 -23.61 -21.12 11.22
C PHE A 85 -23.11 -21.25 9.78
N PHE A 86 -24.03 -21.39 8.82
CA PHE A 86 -23.72 -21.47 7.38
C PHE A 86 -23.50 -20.12 6.69
N GLY A 87 -23.52 -19.01 7.42
CA GLY A 87 -23.30 -17.67 6.86
C GLY A 87 -24.42 -17.19 5.93
N VAL A 88 -25.63 -17.76 6.06
CA VAL A 88 -26.78 -17.37 5.21
C VAL A 88 -27.12 -15.88 5.34
N PRO A 89 -27.16 -15.27 6.54
CA PRO A 89 -27.43 -13.83 6.66
C PRO A 89 -26.42 -12.98 5.89
N GLN A 90 -25.15 -13.37 5.88
CA GLN A 90 -24.09 -12.64 5.19
C GLN A 90 -24.24 -12.69 3.66
N LYS A 91 -24.75 -13.80 3.13
CA LYS A 91 -25.01 -13.99 1.68
C LYS A 91 -26.25 -13.26 1.18
N VAL A 92 -27.22 -12.99 2.06
CA VAL A 92 -28.53 -12.44 1.69
C VAL A 92 -28.69 -10.97 2.03
N LEU A 93 -28.21 -10.55 3.21
CA LEU A 93 -28.31 -9.16 3.65
C LEU A 93 -27.45 -8.26 2.78
N LYS A 94 -28.02 -7.15 2.36
CA LYS A 94 -27.32 -6.13 1.59
C LYS A 94 -26.63 -5.16 2.54
N ALA A 95 -25.30 -5.03 2.36
CA ALA A 95 -24.47 -4.08 3.09
C ALA A 95 -24.64 -2.66 2.54
N ALA A 96 -24.59 -2.54 1.21
CA ALA A 96 -24.72 -1.28 0.52
C ALA A 96 -25.34 -1.46 -0.88
N LYS A 97 -25.71 -0.33 -1.49
CA LYS A 97 -26.09 -0.21 -2.89
C LYS A 97 -25.23 0.88 -3.52
N PHE A 98 -24.67 0.61 -4.70
CA PHE A 98 -23.88 1.51 -5.51
C PHE A 98 -24.53 1.61 -6.90
N GLY A 99 -25.07 2.78 -7.26
CA GLY A 99 -25.88 2.88 -8.48
C GLY A 99 -27.06 1.89 -8.50
N SER A 100 -27.06 0.95 -9.44
CA SER A 100 -28.04 -0.15 -9.52
C SER A 100 -27.63 -1.37 -8.68
N GLU A 101 -26.35 -1.58 -8.45
CA GLU A 101 -25.78 -2.76 -7.83
C GLU A 101 -25.99 -2.83 -6.31
N LYS A 102 -26.22 -4.04 -5.80
CA LYS A 102 -26.53 -4.30 -4.39
C LYS A 102 -25.57 -5.35 -3.83
N ASP A 103 -24.58 -4.88 -3.09
CA ASP A 103 -23.59 -5.74 -2.50
C ASP A 103 -24.01 -6.35 -1.17
N THR A 104 -23.60 -7.60 -0.97
CA THR A 104 -23.93 -8.36 0.24
C THR A 104 -22.96 -8.08 1.38
N VAL A 105 -23.33 -8.52 2.57
CA VAL A 105 -22.40 -8.56 3.71
C VAL A 105 -21.21 -9.49 3.44
N ALA A 106 -21.38 -10.55 2.64
CA ALA A 106 -20.25 -11.42 2.28
C ALA A 106 -19.18 -10.65 1.47
N THR A 107 -19.59 -9.84 0.49
CA THR A 107 -18.69 -8.95 -0.28
C THR A 107 -18.02 -7.93 0.65
N TYR A 108 -18.80 -7.31 1.56
CA TYR A 108 -18.25 -6.39 2.55
C TYR A 108 -17.21 -7.07 3.46
N ASN A 109 -17.48 -8.28 3.92
CA ASN A 109 -16.54 -9.05 4.76
C ASN A 109 -15.23 -9.33 4.03
N TYR A 110 -15.30 -9.64 2.74
CA TYR A 110 -14.12 -9.84 1.90
C TYR A 110 -13.24 -8.57 1.90
N TYR A 111 -13.78 -7.41 1.55
CA TYR A 111 -13.01 -6.17 1.50
C TYR A 111 -12.49 -5.73 2.86
N TYR A 112 -13.32 -5.86 3.91
CA TYR A 112 -12.88 -5.54 5.28
C TYR A 112 -11.66 -6.37 5.71
N MET A 113 -11.71 -7.69 5.48
CA MET A 113 -10.63 -8.57 5.87
C MET A 113 -9.42 -8.48 4.95
N THR A 114 -9.60 -8.18 3.68
CA THR A 114 -8.49 -7.90 2.75
C THR A 114 -7.70 -6.69 3.23
N LEU A 115 -8.36 -5.58 3.57
CA LEU A 115 -7.72 -4.38 4.11
C LEU A 115 -7.05 -4.66 5.47
N TYR A 116 -7.75 -5.37 6.37
CA TYR A 116 -7.16 -5.77 7.65
C TYR A 116 -5.88 -6.59 7.45
N ASN A 117 -5.92 -7.61 6.61
CA ASN A 117 -4.78 -8.47 6.34
C ASN A 117 -3.63 -7.68 5.69
N TYR A 118 -3.91 -6.75 4.80
CA TYR A 118 -2.91 -5.87 4.19
C TYR A 118 -2.13 -5.09 5.26
N TYR A 119 -2.82 -4.32 6.11
CA TYR A 119 -2.16 -3.52 7.14
C TYR A 119 -1.46 -4.38 8.20
N TYR A 120 -2.09 -5.49 8.60
CA TYR A 120 -1.51 -6.43 9.54
C TYR A 120 -0.19 -7.03 9.02
N ASN A 121 -0.19 -7.53 7.78
CA ASN A 121 0.98 -8.17 7.20
C ASN A 121 2.07 -7.16 6.88
N MET A 122 1.73 -6.00 6.35
CA MET A 122 2.68 -4.92 6.11
C MET A 122 3.38 -4.49 7.41
N SER A 123 2.61 -4.26 8.47
CA SER A 123 3.17 -3.94 9.80
C SER A 123 4.06 -5.07 10.34
N ASN A 124 3.61 -6.31 10.23
CA ASN A 124 4.39 -7.47 10.66
C ASN A 124 5.67 -7.67 9.84
N GLN A 125 5.66 -7.35 8.57
CA GLN A 125 6.82 -7.37 7.70
C GLN A 125 7.87 -6.34 8.14
N TYR A 126 7.46 -5.10 8.41
CA TYR A 126 8.37 -4.08 8.95
C TYR A 126 8.94 -4.48 10.31
N ASP A 127 8.12 -5.07 11.20
CA ASP A 127 8.61 -5.60 12.48
C ASP A 127 9.64 -6.72 12.29
N THR A 128 9.47 -7.54 11.27
CA THR A 128 10.38 -8.66 10.97
C THR A 128 11.71 -8.17 10.40
N TYR A 129 11.69 -7.21 9.48
CA TYR A 129 12.91 -6.72 8.80
C TYR A 129 13.68 -5.68 9.60
N TYR A 130 13.01 -4.80 10.30
CA TYR A 130 13.63 -3.63 10.95
C TYR A 130 13.55 -3.66 12.48
N GLY A 131 12.89 -4.66 13.07
CA GLY A 131 12.76 -4.85 14.50
C GLY A 131 11.37 -4.46 15.06
N SER A 132 11.08 -4.97 16.25
CA SER A 132 9.78 -4.81 16.90
C SER A 132 9.38 -3.34 17.11
N GLY A 133 8.16 -2.98 16.76
CA GLY A 133 7.60 -1.63 16.84
C GLY A 133 7.75 -0.80 15.57
N MET A 134 8.59 -1.23 14.62
CA MET A 134 8.78 -0.52 13.35
C MET A 134 7.53 -0.61 12.46
N GLY A 135 6.83 -1.74 12.52
CA GLY A 135 5.55 -1.89 11.83
C GLY A 135 4.55 -0.81 12.20
N LYS A 136 4.35 -0.59 13.49
CA LYS A 136 3.48 0.50 13.97
C LYS A 136 4.00 1.88 13.55
N MET A 137 5.30 2.10 13.56
CA MET A 137 5.91 3.37 13.20
C MET A 137 5.64 3.73 11.73
N TYR A 138 5.77 2.76 10.81
CA TYR A 138 5.60 3.00 9.38
C TYR A 138 4.16 2.90 8.89
N THR A 139 3.35 2.01 9.49
CA THR A 139 1.97 1.77 9.02
C THR A 139 0.91 2.43 9.90
N GLY A 140 1.26 2.86 11.10
CA GLY A 140 0.33 3.29 12.14
C GLY A 140 -0.43 2.15 12.82
N TYR A 141 -0.30 0.89 12.34
CA TYR A 141 -1.04 -0.27 12.83
C TYR A 141 -0.19 -1.13 13.80
N ASP A 142 -0.70 -1.36 15.00
CA ASP A 142 -0.08 -2.19 16.04
C ASP A 142 -0.61 -3.63 15.95
N THR A 143 0.20 -4.57 15.44
CA THR A 143 -0.19 -5.98 15.28
C THR A 143 -0.50 -6.71 16.58
N SER A 144 -0.10 -6.15 17.74
CA SER A 144 -0.38 -6.70 19.05
C SER A 144 -1.78 -6.37 19.57
N LYS A 145 -2.50 -5.45 18.91
CA LYS A 145 -3.84 -4.99 19.28
C LYS A 145 -4.86 -5.33 18.21
N THR A 146 -6.13 -5.37 18.62
CA THR A 146 -7.23 -5.45 17.63
C THR A 146 -7.50 -4.06 17.04
N PRO A 147 -8.10 -3.95 15.84
CA PRO A 147 -8.40 -2.64 15.24
C PRO A 147 -9.28 -1.74 16.12
N MET A 148 -10.16 -2.33 16.96
CA MET A 148 -11.02 -1.58 17.88
C MET A 148 -10.28 -1.05 19.10
N ASP A 149 -9.14 -1.66 19.46
CA ASP A 149 -8.38 -1.35 20.66
C ASP A 149 -7.22 -0.38 20.38
N GLN A 150 -7.20 0.26 19.20
CA GLN A 150 -6.17 1.23 18.81
C GLN A 150 -6.75 2.40 18.00
N ASP A 151 -6.27 3.61 18.32
CA ASP A 151 -6.69 4.82 17.64
C ASP A 151 -6.14 4.87 16.21
N TYR A 152 -6.92 5.44 15.31
CA TYR A 152 -6.47 5.78 13.95
C TYR A 152 -6.04 7.25 13.91
N THR A 153 -4.81 7.49 13.48
CA THR A 153 -4.19 8.83 13.41
C THR A 153 -3.77 9.23 11.99
N GLY A 154 -4.10 8.38 11.01
CA GLY A 154 -3.79 8.67 9.60
C GLY A 154 -4.74 9.69 8.98
N ASP A 155 -4.41 10.10 7.75
CA ASP A 155 -5.25 10.99 6.97
C ASP A 155 -6.57 10.30 6.58
N THR A 156 -7.67 11.04 6.68
CA THR A 156 -9.03 10.60 6.31
C THR A 156 -9.65 11.45 5.21
N SER A 157 -8.92 12.42 4.68
CA SER A 157 -9.43 13.40 3.70
C SER A 157 -9.89 12.76 2.38
N SER A 158 -9.29 11.62 2.01
CA SER A 158 -9.65 10.85 0.82
C SER A 158 -10.85 9.91 1.02
N LEU A 159 -11.33 9.75 2.26
CA LEU A 159 -12.46 8.87 2.55
C LEU A 159 -13.78 9.58 2.26
N ASN A 160 -14.55 9.05 1.33
CA ASN A 160 -15.92 9.51 1.08
C ASN A 160 -16.84 9.07 2.24
N THR A 161 -16.91 9.86 3.32
CA THR A 161 -17.73 9.55 4.52
C THR A 161 -17.99 10.78 5.37
N ASP A 162 -19.17 10.83 5.99
CA ASP A 162 -19.51 11.77 7.08
C ASP A 162 -19.26 11.15 8.47
N GLU A 163 -18.79 9.89 8.54
CA GLU A 163 -18.58 9.21 9.81
C GLU A 163 -17.23 9.65 10.42
N GLU A 164 -17.24 9.93 11.72
CA GLU A 164 -16.01 10.20 12.47
C GLU A 164 -15.17 8.92 12.58
N ILE A 165 -13.89 8.99 12.19
CA ILE A 165 -12.93 7.89 12.25
C ILE A 165 -12.08 8.08 13.51
N LYS A 166 -12.28 7.23 14.52
CA LYS A 166 -11.53 7.25 15.78
C LYS A 166 -10.58 6.08 15.91
N THR A 167 -10.99 4.92 15.44
CA THR A 167 -10.25 3.68 15.60
C THR A 167 -9.89 3.08 14.25
N TRP A 168 -8.92 2.19 14.24
CA TRP A 168 -8.63 1.37 13.06
C TRP A 168 -9.84 0.55 12.59
N ALA A 169 -10.73 0.13 13.52
CA ALA A 169 -11.98 -0.54 13.14
C ALA A 169 -12.94 0.39 12.39
N ASP A 170 -13.01 1.69 12.74
CA ASP A 170 -13.80 2.66 12.00
C ASP A 170 -13.18 2.91 10.61
N PHE A 171 -11.87 3.08 10.53
CA PHE A 171 -11.15 3.22 9.27
C PHE A 171 -11.39 2.04 8.33
N LEU A 172 -11.16 0.81 8.80
CA LEU A 172 -11.38 -0.41 8.01
C LEU A 172 -12.84 -0.56 7.56
N LYS A 173 -13.79 -0.19 8.43
CA LYS A 173 -15.23 -0.22 8.10
C LYS A 173 -15.57 0.72 6.94
N VAL A 174 -15.09 1.95 6.98
CA VAL A 174 -15.36 2.96 5.96
C VAL A 174 -14.58 2.66 4.69
N SER A 175 -13.31 2.33 4.81
CA SER A 175 -12.45 1.99 3.67
C SER A 175 -13.00 0.78 2.90
N ALA A 176 -13.49 -0.26 3.58
CA ALA A 176 -14.11 -1.41 2.92
C ALA A 176 -15.32 -1.00 2.06
N LEU A 177 -16.13 -0.05 2.53
CA LEU A 177 -17.28 0.47 1.74
C LEU A 177 -16.84 1.30 0.55
N ASN A 178 -15.78 2.11 0.70
CA ASN A 178 -15.23 2.91 -0.38
C ASN A 178 -14.59 2.02 -1.45
N TYR A 179 -13.81 1.01 -1.06
CA TYR A 179 -13.26 0.02 -2.01
C TYR A 179 -14.37 -0.73 -2.75
N MET A 180 -15.41 -1.19 -2.02
CA MET A 180 -16.57 -1.80 -2.67
C MET A 180 -17.22 -0.87 -3.70
N GLN A 181 -17.40 0.40 -3.35
CA GLN A 181 -18.00 1.41 -4.23
C GLN A 181 -17.17 1.55 -5.52
N SER A 182 -15.86 1.79 -5.39
CA SER A 182 -14.97 1.99 -6.53
C SER A 182 -14.89 0.74 -7.41
N TYR A 183 -14.63 -0.44 -6.83
CA TYR A 183 -14.55 -1.67 -7.63
C TYR A 183 -15.86 -2.01 -8.31
N THR A 184 -17.01 -1.84 -7.64
CA THR A 184 -18.32 -2.07 -8.26
C THR A 184 -18.59 -1.08 -9.39
N ALA A 185 -18.27 0.20 -9.19
CA ALA A 185 -18.45 1.24 -10.20
C ALA A 185 -17.61 0.97 -11.45
N TYR A 186 -16.32 0.75 -11.26
CA TYR A 186 -15.38 0.53 -12.36
C TYR A 186 -15.64 -0.80 -13.09
N ALA A 187 -15.95 -1.88 -12.37
CA ALA A 187 -16.29 -3.16 -12.99
C ALA A 187 -17.61 -3.10 -13.80
N ASP A 188 -18.60 -2.37 -13.32
CA ASP A 188 -19.86 -2.14 -14.07
C ASP A 188 -19.61 -1.29 -15.31
N LEU A 189 -18.80 -0.23 -15.20
CA LEU A 189 -18.37 0.58 -16.34
C LEU A 189 -17.56 -0.23 -17.34
N ALA A 190 -16.64 -1.09 -16.89
CA ALA A 190 -15.90 -2.02 -17.75
C ALA A 190 -16.87 -2.87 -18.60
N ARG A 191 -17.84 -3.50 -17.95
CA ARG A 191 -18.86 -4.33 -18.63
C ARG A 191 -19.71 -3.52 -19.59
N LYS A 192 -20.15 -2.33 -19.22
CA LYS A 192 -20.90 -1.40 -20.08
C LYS A 192 -20.13 -0.98 -21.32
N ASN A 193 -18.80 -0.87 -21.19
CA ASN A 193 -17.89 -0.57 -22.30
C ASN A 193 -17.40 -1.82 -23.06
N GLY A 194 -17.96 -2.99 -22.77
CA GLY A 194 -17.64 -4.23 -23.47
C GLY A 194 -16.32 -4.88 -23.09
N LEU A 195 -15.67 -4.42 -22.01
CA LEU A 195 -14.46 -5.04 -21.50
C LEU A 195 -14.78 -6.40 -20.89
N THR A 196 -13.95 -7.37 -21.19
CA THR A 196 -14.02 -8.73 -20.66
C THR A 196 -12.65 -9.18 -20.21
N LEU A 197 -12.60 -10.16 -19.33
CA LEU A 197 -11.36 -10.82 -18.97
C LEU A 197 -10.85 -11.69 -20.13
N ASN A 198 -9.57 -11.57 -20.45
CA ASN A 198 -8.91 -12.48 -21.38
C ASN A 198 -8.60 -13.83 -20.69
N ASP A 199 -7.96 -14.75 -21.42
CA ASP A 199 -7.73 -16.10 -20.89
C ASP A 199 -6.59 -16.13 -19.86
N ASP A 200 -5.58 -15.25 -19.99
CA ASP A 200 -4.49 -15.13 -19.00
C ASP A 200 -5.01 -14.53 -17.68
N GLU A 201 -5.82 -13.48 -17.73
CA GLU A 201 -6.46 -12.88 -16.55
C GLU A 201 -7.37 -13.88 -15.81
N LYS A 202 -8.08 -14.75 -16.54
CA LYS A 202 -8.87 -15.82 -15.94
C LYS A 202 -7.98 -16.89 -15.31
N ALA A 203 -6.89 -17.27 -16.00
CA ALA A 203 -5.94 -18.25 -15.48
C ALA A 203 -5.28 -17.76 -14.18
N GLU A 204 -4.90 -16.48 -14.09
CA GLU A 204 -4.35 -15.88 -12.86
C GLU A 204 -5.33 -15.98 -11.68
N ILE A 205 -6.61 -15.69 -11.93
CA ILE A 205 -7.66 -15.85 -10.90
C ILE A 205 -7.82 -17.31 -10.50
N ASP A 206 -7.79 -18.24 -11.46
CA ASP A 206 -7.88 -19.69 -11.20
C ASP A 206 -6.69 -20.19 -10.39
N ASP A 207 -5.48 -19.76 -10.71
CA ASP A 207 -4.25 -20.11 -9.98
C ASP A 207 -4.26 -19.58 -8.55
N ARG A 208 -4.76 -18.35 -8.36
CA ARG A 208 -4.93 -17.78 -7.02
C ARG A 208 -5.92 -18.60 -6.18
N ILE A 209 -7.04 -19.02 -6.77
CA ILE A 209 -8.01 -19.87 -6.08
C ILE A 209 -7.45 -21.26 -5.83
N ALA A 210 -6.68 -21.83 -6.78
CA ALA A 210 -6.01 -23.13 -6.63
C ALA A 210 -4.99 -23.10 -5.48
N SER A 211 -4.21 -22.03 -5.35
CA SER A 211 -3.28 -21.83 -4.23
C SER A 211 -4.01 -21.82 -2.87
N ILE A 212 -5.14 -21.12 -2.79
CA ILE A 212 -5.98 -21.11 -1.58
C ILE A 212 -6.54 -22.50 -1.29
N LYS A 213 -6.94 -23.25 -2.33
CA LYS A 213 -7.42 -24.64 -2.19
C LYS A 213 -6.34 -25.57 -1.66
N THR A 214 -5.13 -25.49 -2.17
CA THR A 214 -3.98 -26.26 -1.67
C THR A 214 -3.71 -25.98 -0.18
N ASN A 215 -3.78 -24.71 0.23
CA ASN A 215 -3.63 -24.31 1.62
C ASN A 215 -4.78 -24.83 2.51
N ALA A 216 -6.01 -24.86 1.97
CA ALA A 216 -7.17 -25.42 2.66
C ALA A 216 -7.00 -26.91 2.89
N GLU A 217 -6.61 -27.68 1.87
CA GLU A 217 -6.35 -29.13 1.92
C GLU A 217 -5.23 -29.45 2.91
N SER A 218 -4.13 -28.70 2.89
CA SER A 218 -3.02 -28.84 3.85
C SER A 218 -3.42 -28.56 5.30
N SER A 219 -4.54 -27.88 5.51
CA SER A 219 -5.08 -27.51 6.82
C SER A 219 -6.32 -28.35 7.22
N ASP A 220 -6.66 -29.41 6.49
CA ASP A 220 -7.85 -30.24 6.67
C ASP A 220 -9.19 -29.45 6.63
N PHE A 221 -9.26 -28.42 5.81
CA PHE A 221 -10.48 -27.64 5.59
C PHE A 221 -11.02 -27.83 4.17
N SER A 222 -12.35 -27.76 4.01
CA SER A 222 -12.91 -27.49 2.67
C SER A 222 -12.56 -26.06 2.24
N LEU A 223 -12.45 -25.82 0.93
CA LEU A 223 -12.11 -24.51 0.36
C LEU A 223 -12.99 -23.38 0.95
N ASP A 224 -14.32 -23.50 0.86
CA ASP A 224 -15.24 -22.49 1.40
C ASP A 224 -15.05 -22.24 2.91
N ARG A 225 -14.75 -23.28 3.68
CA ARG A 225 -14.52 -23.13 5.11
C ARG A 225 -13.19 -22.41 5.39
N TYR A 226 -12.18 -22.69 4.60
CA TYR A 226 -10.89 -22.02 4.69
C TYR A 226 -11.01 -20.54 4.29
N ILE A 227 -11.69 -20.24 3.19
CA ILE A 227 -12.00 -18.88 2.74
C ILE A 227 -12.76 -18.12 3.85
N GLN A 228 -13.77 -18.72 4.47
CA GLN A 228 -14.52 -18.11 5.57
C GLN A 228 -13.68 -17.90 6.84
N LYS A 229 -12.65 -18.71 7.03
CA LYS A 229 -11.69 -18.50 8.10
C LYS A 229 -10.83 -17.25 7.85
N ILE A 230 -10.45 -16.97 6.62
CA ILE A 230 -9.62 -15.81 6.25
C ILE A 230 -10.47 -14.53 6.17
N TYR A 231 -11.58 -14.57 5.44
CA TYR A 231 -12.36 -13.39 5.07
C TYR A 231 -13.69 -13.24 5.85
N GLY A 232 -14.00 -14.19 6.71
CA GLY A 232 -15.22 -14.14 7.50
C GLY A 232 -16.39 -14.92 6.91
N LYS A 233 -17.43 -15.06 7.72
CA LYS A 233 -18.62 -15.86 7.36
C LYS A 233 -19.32 -15.31 6.12
N GLY A 234 -19.78 -16.23 5.28
CA GLY A 234 -20.51 -15.95 4.05
C GLY A 234 -19.64 -15.79 2.82
N VAL A 235 -18.34 -15.50 2.98
CA VAL A 235 -17.39 -15.47 1.85
C VAL A 235 -17.14 -16.91 1.42
N THR A 236 -17.48 -17.21 0.19
CA THR A 236 -17.29 -18.52 -0.47
C THR A 236 -16.38 -18.35 -1.67
N GLU A 237 -15.94 -19.44 -2.30
CA GLU A 237 -15.20 -19.37 -3.56
C GLU A 237 -15.92 -18.49 -4.58
N LYS A 238 -17.26 -18.63 -4.70
CA LYS A 238 -18.05 -17.80 -5.63
C LYS A 238 -17.95 -16.30 -5.34
N VAL A 239 -17.98 -15.90 -4.06
CA VAL A 239 -17.86 -14.48 -3.65
C VAL A 239 -16.43 -13.98 -3.90
N LEU A 240 -15.44 -14.80 -3.55
CA LEU A 240 -14.03 -14.49 -3.77
C LEU A 240 -13.75 -14.32 -5.27
N ARG A 241 -14.15 -15.28 -6.10
CA ARG A 241 -13.96 -15.23 -7.55
C ARG A 241 -14.60 -13.97 -8.15
N ALA A 242 -15.86 -13.69 -7.81
CA ALA A 242 -16.54 -12.49 -8.29
C ALA A 242 -15.79 -11.20 -7.89
N ALA A 243 -15.28 -11.13 -6.66
CA ALA A 243 -14.51 -9.96 -6.22
C ALA A 243 -13.16 -9.83 -6.96
N LEU A 244 -12.49 -10.93 -7.26
CA LEU A 244 -11.26 -10.94 -8.07
C LEU A 244 -11.54 -10.54 -9.52
N GLU A 245 -12.58 -11.08 -10.14
CA GLU A 245 -13.02 -10.70 -11.49
C GLU A 245 -13.39 -9.22 -11.57
N ASP A 246 -14.14 -8.70 -10.57
CA ASP A 246 -14.50 -7.29 -10.49
C ASP A 246 -13.27 -6.42 -10.31
N SER A 247 -12.30 -6.81 -9.48
CA SER A 247 -11.07 -6.04 -9.29
C SER A 247 -10.21 -5.99 -10.55
N THR A 248 -10.11 -7.09 -11.29
CA THR A 248 -9.36 -7.14 -12.57
C THR A 248 -10.03 -6.27 -13.63
N LEU A 249 -11.36 -6.38 -13.79
CA LEU A 249 -12.11 -5.53 -14.71
C LEU A 249 -12.05 -4.05 -14.34
N ALA A 250 -12.12 -3.74 -13.04
CA ALA A 250 -12.00 -2.37 -12.54
C ALA A 250 -10.64 -1.77 -12.87
N SER A 251 -9.54 -2.51 -12.63
CA SER A 251 -8.19 -2.07 -12.96
C SER A 251 -8.02 -1.84 -14.47
N LYS A 252 -8.54 -2.75 -15.28
CA LYS A 252 -8.51 -2.64 -16.75
C LYS A 252 -9.25 -1.39 -17.25
N TYR A 253 -10.43 -1.12 -16.71
CA TYR A 253 -11.19 0.08 -17.05
C TYR A 253 -10.50 1.36 -16.58
N ALA A 254 -9.97 1.36 -15.35
CA ALA A 254 -9.25 2.51 -14.81
C ALA A 254 -8.03 2.86 -15.67
N GLN A 255 -7.26 1.86 -16.08
CA GLN A 255 -6.11 2.04 -16.99
C GLN A 255 -6.54 2.59 -18.36
N GLN A 256 -7.58 2.00 -18.96
CA GLN A 256 -8.13 2.51 -20.21
C GLN A 256 -8.60 3.96 -20.07
N LYS A 257 -9.29 4.29 -18.98
CA LYS A 257 -9.78 5.65 -18.73
C LYS A 257 -8.67 6.66 -18.51
N GLN A 258 -7.60 6.27 -17.80
CA GLN A 258 -6.40 7.10 -17.65
C GLN A 258 -5.75 7.39 -19.01
N THR A 259 -5.63 6.36 -19.87
CA THR A 259 -5.10 6.52 -21.24
C THR A 259 -5.99 7.46 -22.05
N GLU A 260 -7.31 7.25 -22.06
CA GLU A 260 -8.27 8.12 -22.76
C GLU A 260 -8.15 9.59 -22.31
N ILE A 261 -8.03 9.82 -20.99
CA ILE A 261 -7.87 11.16 -20.43
C ILE A 261 -6.52 11.75 -20.84
N SER A 262 -5.45 10.99 -20.78
CA SER A 262 -4.12 11.41 -21.18
C SER A 262 -4.06 11.80 -22.67
N ASP A 263 -4.62 10.97 -23.54
CA ASP A 263 -4.66 11.19 -24.97
C ASP A 263 -5.51 12.40 -25.38
N ALA A 264 -6.53 12.73 -24.57
CA ALA A 264 -7.40 13.87 -24.78
C ALA A 264 -6.78 15.22 -24.36
N ILE A 265 -5.66 15.22 -23.64
CA ILE A 265 -4.99 16.46 -23.22
C ILE A 265 -4.32 17.10 -24.42
N THR A 266 -4.67 18.36 -24.67
CA THR A 266 -4.18 19.14 -25.80
C THR A 266 -2.87 19.86 -25.50
N ASP A 267 -2.11 20.22 -26.54
CA ASP A 267 -0.92 21.07 -26.40
C ASP A 267 -1.26 22.44 -25.79
N ASP A 268 -2.46 22.99 -26.04
CA ASP A 268 -2.92 24.24 -25.45
C ASP A 268 -3.08 24.13 -23.93
N GLU A 269 -3.61 23.03 -23.43
CA GLU A 269 -3.71 22.76 -22.00
C GLU A 269 -2.33 22.59 -21.35
N ILE A 270 -1.41 21.89 -22.00
CA ILE A 270 -0.03 21.74 -21.56
C ILE A 270 0.65 23.12 -21.47
N MET A 271 0.51 23.95 -22.49
CA MET A 271 1.09 25.30 -22.51
C MET A 271 0.46 26.22 -21.47
N ALA A 272 -0.84 26.10 -21.21
CA ALA A 272 -1.53 26.87 -20.18
C ALA A 272 -1.01 26.51 -18.78
N GLU A 273 -0.83 25.20 -18.48
CA GLU A 273 -0.26 24.72 -17.22
C GLU A 273 1.19 25.20 -17.05
N TYR A 274 2.01 25.10 -18.10
CA TYR A 274 3.36 25.61 -18.07
C TYR A 274 3.41 27.12 -17.78
N GLN A 275 2.56 27.92 -18.44
CA GLN A 275 2.51 29.37 -18.23
C GLN A 275 2.05 29.75 -16.82
N ALA A 276 1.16 28.97 -16.23
CA ALA A 276 0.69 29.18 -14.87
C ALA A 276 1.76 28.80 -13.81
N ASN A 277 2.55 27.78 -14.08
CA ASN A 277 3.49 27.18 -13.12
C ASN A 277 4.87 26.89 -13.73
N PRO A 278 5.58 27.87 -14.35
CA PRO A 278 6.82 27.61 -15.10
C PRO A 278 7.93 26.99 -14.25
N ASN A 279 8.01 27.35 -12.97
CA ASN A 279 9.04 26.87 -12.05
C ASN A 279 8.96 25.36 -11.75
N ASN A 280 7.81 24.73 -11.98
CA ASN A 280 7.63 23.30 -11.78
C ASN A 280 8.26 22.46 -12.92
N TYR A 281 8.52 23.07 -14.07
CA TYR A 281 8.86 22.37 -15.31
C TYR A 281 10.17 22.80 -15.93
N THR A 282 10.83 23.83 -15.37
CA THR A 282 12.14 24.27 -15.81
C THR A 282 13.23 23.61 -14.99
N THR A 283 14.34 23.34 -15.66
CA THR A 283 15.59 22.90 -15.05
C THR A 283 16.64 24.01 -15.17
N LEU A 284 17.60 23.99 -14.28
CA LEU A 284 18.75 24.90 -14.27
C LEU A 284 19.94 24.19 -13.64
N SER A 285 21.14 24.72 -13.83
CA SER A 285 22.30 24.19 -13.15
C SER A 285 22.98 25.29 -12.33
N VAL A 286 23.30 24.96 -11.08
CA VAL A 286 23.93 25.88 -10.15
C VAL A 286 25.04 25.17 -9.38
N SER A 287 25.99 25.95 -8.89
CA SER A 287 26.83 25.53 -7.78
C SER A 287 26.51 26.42 -6.57
N ALA A 288 26.32 25.83 -5.39
CA ALA A 288 25.91 26.58 -4.22
C ALA A 288 26.38 25.95 -2.90
N PHE A 289 26.58 26.77 -1.89
CA PHE A 289 26.74 26.34 -0.51
C PHE A 289 26.15 27.39 0.44
N LYS A 290 25.80 26.96 1.65
CA LYS A 290 25.20 27.83 2.67
C LYS A 290 26.22 28.17 3.77
N VAL A 291 26.35 29.45 4.07
CA VAL A 291 27.05 29.99 5.22
C VAL A 291 26.04 30.16 6.34
N THR A 292 26.08 29.26 7.30
CA THR A 292 25.11 29.21 8.42
C THR A 292 25.38 30.32 9.45
N ALA A 293 24.34 30.97 9.90
CA ALA A 293 24.38 31.91 11.01
C ALA A 293 24.31 31.12 12.33
N ASN A 294 25.44 31.11 13.07
CA ASN A 294 25.52 30.40 14.35
C ASN A 294 25.40 31.40 15.48
N ALA A 295 24.22 31.57 16.06
CA ALA A 295 24.02 32.36 17.25
C ALA A 295 24.46 31.57 18.48
N ASP A 296 25.50 32.02 19.15
CA ASP A 296 25.91 31.47 20.46
C ASP A 296 25.05 32.11 21.57
N VAL A 297 24.02 31.40 22.00
CA VAL A 297 23.05 31.88 22.98
C VAL A 297 22.90 30.86 24.10
N GLN A 298 22.95 31.33 25.35
CA GLN A 298 22.67 30.48 26.51
C GLN A 298 21.23 29.94 26.47
N SER A 299 21.01 28.72 26.94
CA SER A 299 19.71 28.04 26.88
C SER A 299 18.60 28.78 27.65
N ASP A 300 18.93 29.58 28.62
CA ASP A 300 18.07 30.38 29.50
C ASP A 300 17.95 31.86 29.10
N ALA A 301 18.53 32.26 27.96
CA ALA A 301 18.45 33.62 27.46
C ALA A 301 17.00 34.01 27.13
N SER A 302 16.66 35.28 27.32
CA SER A 302 15.37 35.84 26.93
C SER A 302 15.16 35.83 25.41
N ASP A 303 13.91 35.94 24.97
CA ASP A 303 13.59 35.97 23.54
C ASP A 303 14.20 37.19 22.84
N GLU A 304 14.37 38.31 23.55
CA GLU A 304 15.03 39.52 23.06
C GLU A 304 16.54 39.29 22.87
N GLU A 305 17.20 38.63 23.81
CA GLU A 305 18.62 38.27 23.68
C GLU A 305 18.87 37.27 22.56
N LYS A 306 17.98 36.28 22.40
CA LYS A 306 18.01 35.33 21.28
C LYS A 306 17.84 36.04 19.94
N ALA A 307 16.88 36.97 19.85
CA ALA A 307 16.63 37.72 18.61
C ALA A 307 17.83 38.63 18.25
N ALA A 308 18.44 39.28 19.26
CA ALA A 308 19.62 40.13 19.05
C ALA A 308 20.84 39.29 18.62
N ALA A 309 21.06 38.14 19.23
CA ALA A 309 22.14 37.22 18.87
C ALA A 309 21.94 36.65 17.45
N ASN A 310 20.74 36.24 17.10
CA ASN A 310 20.42 35.81 15.74
C ASN A 310 20.68 36.91 14.70
N THR A 311 20.27 38.16 14.98
CA THR A 311 20.53 39.30 14.10
C THR A 311 22.02 39.53 13.89
N ALA A 312 22.82 39.45 14.96
CA ALA A 312 24.26 39.56 14.87
C ALA A 312 24.88 38.42 14.05
N ALA A 313 24.51 37.18 14.35
CA ALA A 313 24.96 36.00 13.60
C ALA A 313 24.63 36.05 12.13
N MET A 314 23.42 36.49 11.77
CA MET A 314 23.01 36.74 10.37
C MET A 314 23.88 37.79 9.68
N SER A 315 24.22 38.89 10.39
CA SER A 315 25.12 39.93 9.86
C SER A 315 26.52 39.42 9.61
N GLU A 316 27.04 38.59 10.51
CA GLU A 316 28.37 37.95 10.37
C GLU A 316 28.35 36.95 9.22
N ALA A 317 27.31 36.10 9.10
CA ALA A 317 27.13 35.15 8.02
C ALA A 317 27.07 35.88 6.68
N LYS A 318 26.34 37.02 6.58
CA LYS A 318 26.30 37.84 5.38
C LYS A 318 27.69 38.35 5.00
N THR A 319 28.42 38.89 5.95
CA THR A 319 29.78 39.40 5.70
C THR A 319 30.72 38.31 5.19
N ALA A 320 30.62 37.12 5.76
CA ALA A 320 31.37 35.95 5.30
C ALA A 320 30.96 35.50 3.90
N ALA A 321 29.66 35.40 3.63
CA ALA A 321 29.11 35.02 2.33
C ALA A 321 29.52 36.00 1.22
N ASP A 322 29.45 37.33 1.48
CA ASP A 322 29.91 38.37 0.56
C ASP A 322 31.41 38.22 0.24
N LYS A 323 32.23 37.91 1.24
CA LYS A 323 33.65 37.66 1.06
C LYS A 323 33.93 36.42 0.20
N TYR A 324 33.20 35.34 0.40
CA TYR A 324 33.32 34.15 -0.45
C TYR A 324 32.88 34.45 -1.88
N ALA A 325 31.70 35.07 -2.05
CA ALA A 325 31.15 35.42 -3.35
C ALA A 325 32.08 36.30 -4.19
N ALA A 326 32.76 37.25 -3.59
CA ALA A 326 33.70 38.14 -4.25
C ALA A 326 34.88 37.42 -4.95
N ASN A 327 35.19 36.19 -4.55
CA ASN A 327 36.25 35.37 -5.09
C ASN A 327 35.76 34.29 -6.08
N VAL A 328 34.47 34.27 -6.41
CA VAL A 328 33.87 33.29 -7.34
C VAL A 328 33.79 33.86 -8.73
N LYS A 329 34.45 33.21 -9.68
CA LYS A 329 34.40 33.52 -11.12
C LYS A 329 34.04 32.30 -11.95
N SER A 330 34.02 31.13 -11.35
CA SER A 330 33.71 29.85 -11.96
C SER A 330 33.11 28.90 -10.93
N ALA A 331 32.53 27.80 -11.37
CA ALA A 331 32.05 26.73 -10.47
C ALA A 331 33.19 26.12 -9.63
N ASP A 332 34.39 25.99 -10.20
CA ASP A 332 35.59 25.53 -9.50
C ASP A 332 36.03 26.51 -8.39
N ASP A 333 35.91 27.81 -8.61
CA ASP A 333 36.21 28.80 -7.57
C ASP A 333 35.18 28.71 -6.46
N LEU A 334 33.88 28.54 -6.79
CA LEU A 334 32.86 28.37 -5.76
C LEU A 334 33.14 27.11 -4.92
N LEU A 335 33.54 25.99 -5.53
CA LEU A 335 33.92 24.78 -4.80
C LEU A 335 35.10 25.04 -3.85
N LYS A 336 36.12 25.77 -4.28
CA LYS A 336 37.26 26.17 -3.43
C LYS A 336 36.81 27.04 -2.25
N GLN A 337 35.89 27.99 -2.49
CA GLN A 337 35.34 28.82 -1.41
C GLN A 337 34.49 27.99 -0.45
N ALA A 338 33.65 27.07 -0.96
CA ALA A 338 32.87 26.13 -0.16
C ALA A 338 33.77 25.26 0.72
N GLN A 339 34.84 24.71 0.18
CA GLN A 339 35.84 23.92 0.92
C GLN A 339 36.65 24.77 1.94
N SER A 340 36.84 26.05 1.65
CA SER A 340 37.45 26.98 2.61
C SER A 340 36.54 27.29 3.80
N TYR A 341 35.20 27.26 3.56
CA TYR A 341 34.19 27.37 4.61
C TYR A 341 34.05 26.06 5.38
N ASN A 342 33.89 24.94 4.67
CA ASN A 342 33.78 23.60 5.24
C ASN A 342 34.52 22.60 4.36
N SER A 343 35.64 22.08 4.84
CA SER A 343 36.53 21.17 4.10
C SER A 343 35.89 19.82 3.74
N SER A 344 34.76 19.46 4.34
CA SER A 344 34.01 18.25 4.00
C SER A 344 33.15 18.39 2.73
N LEU A 345 32.95 19.61 2.21
CA LEU A 345 32.16 19.83 1.02
C LEU A 345 32.90 19.32 -0.22
N THR A 346 32.21 18.59 -1.05
CA THR A 346 32.71 17.98 -2.29
C THR A 346 32.03 18.57 -3.52
N SER A 347 32.55 18.30 -4.70
CA SER A 347 31.90 18.71 -5.95
C SER A 347 30.44 18.24 -5.99
N SER A 348 30.18 17.00 -5.62
CA SER A 348 28.82 16.42 -5.63
C SER A 348 27.86 17.03 -4.61
N SER A 349 28.37 17.66 -3.55
CA SER A 349 27.54 18.35 -2.54
C SER A 349 27.28 19.83 -2.88
N VAL A 350 28.03 20.39 -3.81
CA VAL A 350 27.98 21.80 -4.17
C VAL A 350 27.37 22.03 -5.55
N ALA A 351 27.66 21.15 -6.51
CA ALA A 351 27.13 21.25 -7.89
C ALA A 351 25.77 20.55 -8.00
N LEU A 352 24.78 21.28 -8.47
CA LEU A 352 23.43 20.81 -8.80
C LEU A 352 23.23 21.00 -10.30
N SER A 353 23.39 19.93 -11.06
CA SER A 353 23.19 19.93 -12.53
C SER A 353 21.77 19.52 -12.84
N ASP A 354 21.17 20.17 -13.85
CA ASP A 354 19.80 19.91 -14.33
C ASP A 354 18.77 19.78 -13.19
N THR A 355 18.94 20.65 -12.19
CA THR A 355 18.14 20.66 -10.96
C THR A 355 16.84 21.44 -11.14
N THR A 356 15.89 21.23 -10.25
CA THR A 356 14.58 21.87 -10.28
C THR A 356 14.46 22.96 -9.21
N TYR A 357 13.49 23.85 -9.37
CA TYR A 357 13.08 24.81 -8.33
C TYR A 357 12.88 24.13 -6.97
N SER A 358 12.14 23.03 -6.95
CA SER A 358 11.83 22.29 -5.71
C SER A 358 13.09 21.75 -5.02
N SER A 359 14.05 21.25 -5.79
CA SER A 359 15.33 20.74 -5.24
C SER A 359 16.16 21.85 -4.63
N ILE A 360 16.24 23.02 -5.29
CA ILE A 360 16.95 24.18 -4.74
C ILE A 360 16.24 24.70 -3.50
N SER A 361 14.92 24.81 -3.53
CA SER A 361 14.10 25.28 -2.40
C SER A 361 14.25 24.37 -1.19
N SER A 362 14.28 23.05 -1.38
CA SER A 362 14.49 22.08 -0.31
C SER A 362 15.90 22.14 0.30
N SER A 363 16.92 22.44 -0.53
CA SER A 363 18.32 22.46 -0.09
C SER A 363 18.72 23.80 0.53
N PHE A 364 18.21 24.90 -0.01
CA PHE A 364 18.71 26.25 0.28
C PHE A 364 17.62 27.26 0.66
N GLY A 365 16.35 26.88 0.60
CA GLY A 365 15.20 27.74 0.87
C GLY A 365 14.59 28.35 -0.41
N SER A 366 13.31 28.77 -0.30
CA SER A 366 12.56 29.30 -1.43
C SER A 366 13.16 30.57 -2.03
N ALA A 367 13.72 31.46 -1.18
CA ALA A 367 14.38 32.67 -1.66
C ALA A 367 15.56 32.39 -2.61
N ALA A 368 16.35 31.34 -2.31
CA ALA A 368 17.44 30.91 -3.18
C ALA A 368 16.91 30.33 -4.50
N ALA A 369 15.81 29.56 -4.45
CA ALA A 369 15.17 29.02 -5.65
C ALA A 369 14.56 30.13 -6.52
N ASP A 370 13.83 31.08 -5.92
CA ASP A 370 13.25 32.24 -6.61
C ASP A 370 14.32 33.08 -7.32
N TRP A 371 15.46 33.31 -6.61
CA TRP A 371 16.58 34.01 -7.21
C TRP A 371 17.16 33.25 -8.40
N ALA A 372 17.34 31.94 -8.28
CA ALA A 372 17.96 31.11 -9.30
C ALA A 372 17.15 30.99 -10.59
N VAL A 373 15.80 30.89 -10.48
CA VAL A 373 14.92 30.71 -11.66
C VAL A 373 14.54 32.03 -12.34
N SER A 374 14.91 33.18 -11.75
CA SER A 374 14.55 34.49 -12.32
C SER A 374 15.09 34.61 -13.76
N SER A 375 14.24 35.08 -14.67
CA SER A 375 14.58 35.30 -16.09
C SER A 375 15.71 36.30 -16.30
N ASP A 376 16.07 37.09 -15.31
CA ASP A 376 17.15 38.08 -15.35
C ASP A 376 18.52 37.43 -15.11
N ARG A 377 18.57 36.17 -14.67
CA ARG A 377 19.83 35.46 -14.37
C ARG A 377 20.65 35.21 -15.65
N LYS A 378 21.96 35.19 -15.44
CA LYS A 378 22.93 34.89 -16.52
C LYS A 378 23.90 33.81 -16.04
N VAL A 379 24.35 33.00 -16.97
CA VAL A 379 25.46 32.09 -16.73
C VAL A 379 26.69 32.88 -16.24
N GLY A 380 27.30 32.42 -15.20
CA GLY A 380 28.42 33.10 -14.54
C GLY A 380 28.01 34.11 -13.44
N GLU A 381 26.74 34.33 -13.23
CA GLU A 381 26.27 35.23 -12.18
C GLU A 381 26.42 34.61 -10.80
N VAL A 382 26.84 35.43 -9.82
CA VAL A 382 27.00 35.04 -8.42
C VAL A 382 25.99 35.78 -7.57
N GLY A 383 25.23 35.06 -6.75
CA GLY A 383 24.29 35.61 -5.77
C GLY A 383 24.71 35.32 -4.34
N VAL A 384 24.36 36.25 -3.45
CA VAL A 384 24.37 36.06 -2.00
C VAL A 384 22.94 36.24 -1.52
N ILE A 385 22.26 35.15 -1.22
CA ILE A 385 20.82 35.11 -0.96
C ILE A 385 20.59 34.79 0.51
N GLU A 386 19.75 35.60 1.15
CA GLU A 386 19.34 35.35 2.53
C GLU A 386 18.46 34.11 2.63
N ALA A 387 18.75 33.24 3.60
CA ALA A 387 17.97 32.07 3.98
C ALA A 387 17.59 32.19 5.47
N ASP A 388 16.69 31.33 5.93
CA ASP A 388 16.17 31.40 7.32
C ASP A 388 17.27 31.30 8.39
N ASP A 389 18.36 30.61 8.09
CA ASP A 389 19.45 30.27 9.01
C ASP A 389 20.84 30.68 8.49
N GLY A 390 20.91 31.65 7.58
CA GLY A 390 22.20 32.10 7.04
C GLY A 390 22.11 32.70 5.63
N TYR A 391 23.17 32.56 4.84
CA TYR A 391 23.26 33.08 3.48
C TYR A 391 23.76 32.01 2.52
N VAL A 392 23.11 31.91 1.36
CA VAL A 392 23.52 31.02 0.27
C VAL A 392 24.40 31.78 -0.71
N VAL A 393 25.61 31.27 -0.98
CA VAL A 393 26.44 31.71 -2.09
C VAL A 393 26.18 30.80 -3.26
N MET A 394 25.64 31.34 -4.36
CA MET A 394 25.24 30.57 -5.51
C MET A 394 25.83 31.14 -6.81
N TYR A 395 26.28 30.24 -7.69
CA TYR A 395 26.83 30.54 -9.03
C TYR A 395 25.97 29.83 -10.08
N ILE A 396 25.48 30.57 -11.07
CA ILE A 396 24.67 30.02 -12.17
C ILE A 396 25.59 29.38 -13.21
N THR A 397 25.48 28.07 -13.41
CA THR A 397 26.17 27.33 -14.47
C THR A 397 25.32 27.13 -15.72
N ALA A 398 23.97 27.00 -15.55
CA ALA A 398 22.99 27.11 -16.64
C ALA A 398 21.72 27.80 -16.10
N THR A 399 21.21 28.76 -16.89
CA THR A 399 19.97 29.48 -16.52
C THR A 399 18.75 28.59 -16.66
N ALA A 400 17.64 28.95 -15.99
CA ALA A 400 16.38 28.22 -16.08
C ALA A 400 15.91 28.10 -17.56
N HIS A 401 15.63 26.89 -17.98
CA HIS A 401 15.17 26.54 -19.33
C HIS A 401 14.29 25.30 -19.28
N LEU A 402 13.51 25.09 -20.34
CA LEU A 402 12.82 23.82 -20.53
C LEU A 402 13.83 22.76 -20.98
N ASP A 403 13.73 21.59 -20.40
CA ASP A 403 14.52 20.44 -20.85
C ASP A 403 13.82 19.81 -22.06
N ASP A 404 14.30 20.15 -23.27
CA ASP A 404 13.78 19.60 -24.53
C ASP A 404 14.19 18.12 -24.76
N THR A 405 14.84 17.49 -23.79
CA THR A 405 15.18 16.07 -23.86
C THR A 405 13.91 15.23 -23.96
N LYS A 406 13.97 14.25 -24.85
CA LYS A 406 12.92 13.25 -25.00
C LYS A 406 13.26 12.01 -24.18
N ALA A 407 12.26 11.38 -23.61
CA ALA A 407 12.40 10.05 -23.03
C ALA A 407 12.80 9.04 -24.14
N VAL A 408 13.34 7.91 -23.73
CA VAL A 408 13.74 6.84 -24.65
C VAL A 408 13.09 5.53 -24.27
N ASN A 409 12.82 4.71 -25.27
CA ASN A 409 12.33 3.35 -25.11
C ASN A 409 13.52 2.40 -25.39
N VAL A 410 13.73 1.46 -24.46
CA VAL A 410 14.83 0.50 -24.55
C VAL A 410 14.36 -0.88 -24.11
N ARG A 411 14.99 -1.92 -24.65
CA ARG A 411 14.91 -3.26 -24.08
C ARG A 411 16.24 -3.61 -23.46
N HIS A 412 16.20 -4.41 -22.40
CA HIS A 412 17.43 -4.94 -21.82
C HIS A 412 17.29 -6.38 -21.32
N ILE A 413 18.43 -7.05 -21.21
CA ILE A 413 18.56 -8.37 -20.61
C ILE A 413 19.59 -8.24 -19.50
N LEU A 414 19.18 -8.46 -18.24
CA LEU A 414 20.06 -8.37 -17.07
C LEU A 414 20.62 -9.73 -16.72
N PHE A 415 21.93 -9.82 -16.54
CA PHE A 415 22.63 -10.90 -15.85
C PHE A 415 23.08 -10.35 -14.50
N GLN A 416 22.22 -10.56 -13.49
CA GLN A 416 22.39 -9.94 -12.18
C GLN A 416 23.55 -10.55 -11.40
N PHE A 417 24.42 -9.69 -10.87
CA PHE A 417 25.43 -10.10 -9.91
C PHE A 417 24.76 -10.64 -8.63
N LYS A 418 25.16 -11.84 -8.22
CA LYS A 418 24.65 -12.47 -6.99
C LYS A 418 25.79 -12.52 -5.98
N SER A 419 25.52 -12.07 -4.76
CA SER A 419 26.48 -12.17 -3.68
C SER A 419 26.88 -13.62 -3.44
N THR A 420 28.16 -13.87 -3.25
CA THR A 420 28.70 -15.20 -2.93
C THR A 420 28.95 -15.36 -1.43
N ASP A 421 28.74 -14.32 -0.65
CA ASP A 421 28.94 -14.29 0.80
C ASP A 421 27.65 -14.02 1.59
N SER A 422 27.73 -14.25 2.91
CA SER A 422 26.61 -14.04 3.82
C SER A 422 26.26 -12.57 4.07
N SER A 423 27.04 -11.62 3.53
CA SER A 423 26.79 -10.19 3.68
C SER A 423 25.75 -9.65 2.70
N GLY A 424 25.43 -10.40 1.65
CA GLY A 424 24.53 -9.96 0.60
C GLY A 424 25.11 -8.88 -0.33
N SER A 425 26.38 -8.48 -0.13
CA SER A 425 27.04 -7.44 -0.92
C SER A 425 27.62 -8.00 -2.21
N THR A 426 27.35 -7.37 -3.34
CA THR A 426 27.96 -7.68 -4.63
C THR A 426 29.24 -6.87 -4.89
N ALA A 427 29.59 -5.95 -3.98
CA ALA A 427 30.75 -5.07 -4.12
C ALA A 427 32.12 -5.81 -4.12
N ASN A 428 32.14 -7.06 -3.66
CA ASN A 428 33.35 -7.87 -3.50
C ASN A 428 33.53 -8.95 -4.59
N LEU A 429 32.79 -8.90 -5.70
CA LEU A 429 32.99 -9.84 -6.81
C LEU A 429 34.36 -9.65 -7.43
N THR A 430 35.08 -10.75 -7.61
CA THR A 430 36.37 -10.73 -8.32
C THR A 430 36.18 -10.53 -9.83
N ASP A 431 37.24 -10.10 -10.51
CA ASP A 431 37.23 -9.94 -11.97
C ASP A 431 36.92 -11.26 -12.70
N GLU A 432 37.35 -12.40 -12.15
CA GLU A 432 37.00 -13.72 -12.67
C GLU A 432 35.51 -14.00 -12.56
N GLN A 433 34.90 -13.70 -11.42
CA GLN A 433 33.47 -13.86 -11.20
C GLN A 433 32.65 -12.95 -12.14
N LYS A 434 33.04 -11.70 -12.29
CA LYS A 434 32.42 -10.78 -13.24
C LYS A 434 32.58 -11.28 -14.70
N SER A 435 33.73 -11.86 -15.04
CA SER A 435 33.99 -12.45 -16.36
C SER A 435 33.05 -13.60 -16.70
N GLU A 436 32.61 -14.39 -15.69
CA GLU A 436 31.61 -15.44 -15.89
C GLU A 436 30.23 -14.86 -16.27
N TYR A 437 29.81 -13.77 -15.59
CA TYR A 437 28.55 -13.07 -15.94
C TYR A 437 28.64 -12.43 -17.32
N TYR A 438 29.76 -11.79 -17.65
CA TYR A 438 30.01 -11.26 -19.00
C TYR A 438 29.93 -12.33 -20.06
N SER A 439 30.52 -13.52 -19.82
CA SER A 439 30.48 -14.65 -20.76
C SER A 439 29.06 -15.15 -21.01
N LYS A 440 28.19 -15.17 -19.97
CA LYS A 440 26.77 -15.49 -20.11
C LYS A 440 26.03 -14.44 -20.93
N ALA A 441 26.24 -13.16 -20.61
CA ALA A 441 25.65 -12.06 -21.36
C ALA A 441 26.08 -12.09 -22.82
N LYS A 442 27.39 -12.29 -23.07
CA LYS A 442 27.93 -12.39 -24.42
C LYS A 442 27.35 -13.56 -25.21
N ALA A 443 27.17 -14.71 -24.60
CA ALA A 443 26.58 -15.86 -25.27
C ALA A 443 25.14 -15.60 -25.75
N VAL A 444 24.33 -14.92 -24.95
CA VAL A 444 22.97 -14.52 -25.34
C VAL A 444 23.01 -13.39 -26.37
N TYR A 445 23.95 -12.46 -26.25
CA TYR A 445 24.14 -11.42 -27.25
C TYR A 445 24.57 -11.99 -28.61
N ASP A 446 25.43 -12.99 -28.63
CA ASP A 446 25.83 -13.70 -29.86
C ASP A 446 24.62 -14.41 -30.50
N GLN A 447 23.73 -15.03 -29.71
CA GLN A 447 22.46 -15.58 -30.21
C GLN A 447 21.55 -14.52 -30.82
N TYR A 448 21.48 -13.32 -30.21
CA TYR A 448 20.75 -12.20 -30.80
C TYR A 448 21.33 -11.82 -32.17
N LEU A 449 22.66 -11.76 -32.30
CA LEU A 449 23.32 -11.38 -33.54
C LEU A 449 23.09 -12.36 -34.70
N GLU A 450 22.69 -13.62 -34.43
CA GLU A 450 22.30 -14.58 -35.46
C GLU A 450 20.96 -14.19 -36.13
N ASN A 451 20.07 -13.52 -35.39
CA ASN A 451 18.79 -13.00 -35.88
C ASN A 451 18.49 -11.64 -35.21
N PRO A 452 19.13 -10.53 -35.69
CA PRO A 452 19.10 -9.24 -35.01
C PRO A 452 17.78 -8.47 -35.24
N THR A 453 16.68 -8.99 -34.68
CA THR A 453 15.36 -8.36 -34.69
C THR A 453 14.91 -8.02 -33.28
N GLU A 454 14.07 -6.98 -33.13
CA GLU A 454 13.50 -6.61 -31.83
C GLU A 454 12.70 -7.75 -31.20
N ASP A 455 11.90 -8.49 -32.00
CA ASP A 455 11.11 -9.63 -31.54
C ASP A 455 12.01 -10.75 -30.99
N ASN A 456 13.15 -11.01 -31.65
CA ASN A 456 14.10 -11.99 -31.14
C ASN A 456 14.75 -11.50 -29.84
N PHE A 457 15.08 -10.20 -29.75
CA PHE A 457 15.60 -9.62 -28.51
C PHE A 457 14.59 -9.77 -27.36
N ALA A 458 13.33 -9.45 -27.61
CA ALA A 458 12.23 -9.61 -26.63
C ALA A 458 12.09 -11.07 -26.16
N THR A 459 12.16 -12.01 -27.09
CA THR A 459 12.13 -13.46 -26.76
C THR A 459 13.32 -13.86 -25.89
N LEU A 460 14.53 -13.41 -26.23
CA LEU A 460 15.72 -13.68 -25.41
C LEU A 460 15.65 -13.04 -24.04
N ALA A 461 15.07 -11.84 -23.93
CA ALA A 461 14.84 -11.17 -22.65
C ALA A 461 13.90 -11.96 -21.74
N ASN A 462 12.76 -12.43 -22.28
CA ASN A 462 11.82 -13.26 -21.53
C ASN A 462 12.44 -14.57 -21.01
N ASN A 463 13.40 -15.12 -21.76
CA ASN A 463 14.00 -16.41 -21.44
C ASN A 463 15.25 -16.33 -20.55
N ASN A 464 15.96 -15.19 -20.54
CA ASN A 464 17.30 -15.12 -19.95
C ASN A 464 17.49 -13.97 -18.96
N SER A 465 16.58 -12.97 -18.89
CA SER A 465 16.78 -11.81 -18.03
C SER A 465 16.48 -12.13 -16.56
N ASP A 466 17.43 -11.78 -15.69
CA ASP A 466 17.22 -11.78 -14.23
C ASP A 466 16.38 -10.58 -13.74
N ASP A 467 16.06 -9.60 -14.62
CA ASP A 467 15.21 -8.46 -14.27
C ASP A 467 13.73 -8.83 -14.27
N THR A 468 13.19 -9.08 -13.08
CA THR A 468 11.78 -9.44 -12.88
C THR A 468 10.80 -8.33 -13.21
N GLY A 469 11.26 -7.08 -13.34
CA GLY A 469 10.44 -5.92 -13.69
C GLY A 469 10.09 -5.85 -15.18
N SER A 470 10.90 -6.46 -16.04
CA SER A 470 10.73 -6.39 -17.49
C SER A 470 10.83 -7.72 -18.24
N ASN A 471 11.30 -8.80 -17.60
CA ASN A 471 11.53 -10.10 -18.27
C ASN A 471 10.26 -10.79 -18.76
N THR A 472 9.07 -10.36 -18.37
CA THR A 472 7.80 -10.86 -18.90
C THR A 472 7.25 -9.98 -20.04
N ASN A 473 7.87 -8.81 -20.26
CA ASN A 473 7.51 -7.85 -21.31
C ASN A 473 8.65 -7.67 -22.36
N GLY A 474 9.43 -8.72 -22.60
CA GLY A 474 10.53 -8.67 -23.56
C GLY A 474 11.63 -7.72 -23.17
N GLY A 475 11.86 -7.47 -21.90
CA GLY A 475 12.86 -6.57 -21.38
C GLY A 475 12.58 -5.07 -21.64
N LEU A 476 11.33 -4.68 -21.99
CA LEU A 476 10.98 -3.32 -22.38
C LEU A 476 10.86 -2.38 -21.18
N TYR A 477 11.54 -1.25 -21.28
CA TYR A 477 11.33 -0.03 -20.52
C TYR A 477 10.91 1.09 -21.46
N GLU A 478 9.72 1.63 -21.25
CA GLU A 478 9.19 2.77 -21.99
C GLU A 478 9.39 4.06 -21.20
N ASP A 479 9.49 5.17 -21.91
CA ASP A 479 9.59 6.52 -21.35
C ASP A 479 10.68 6.70 -20.29
N VAL A 480 11.82 6.04 -20.49
CA VAL A 480 13.00 6.22 -19.64
C VAL A 480 13.46 7.67 -19.74
N LYS A 481 13.50 8.35 -18.60
CA LYS A 481 13.89 9.76 -18.49
C LYS A 481 15.38 9.89 -18.14
N PRO A 482 16.04 11.00 -18.51
CA PRO A 482 17.41 11.28 -18.08
C PRO A 482 17.53 11.22 -16.55
N GLY A 483 18.57 10.53 -16.07
CA GLY A 483 18.84 10.39 -14.63
C GLY A 483 17.96 9.38 -13.88
N GLN A 484 17.02 8.74 -14.55
CA GLN A 484 16.13 7.73 -13.94
C GLN A 484 16.86 6.41 -13.64
N MET A 485 17.82 6.05 -14.50
CA MET A 485 18.57 4.80 -14.39
C MET A 485 19.96 5.03 -13.80
N VAL A 486 20.62 3.94 -13.37
CA VAL A 486 22.03 4.02 -12.95
C VAL A 486 22.89 4.58 -14.05
N THR A 487 23.98 5.27 -13.67
CA THR A 487 24.79 6.11 -14.56
C THR A 487 25.13 5.43 -15.89
N GLN A 488 25.68 4.21 -15.86
CA GLN A 488 26.13 3.53 -17.09
C GLN A 488 24.97 3.15 -18.02
N PHE A 489 23.82 2.80 -17.45
CA PHE A 489 22.60 2.54 -18.22
C PHE A 489 22.06 3.84 -18.82
N ASN A 490 21.98 4.90 -18.01
CA ASN A 490 21.56 6.23 -18.44
C ASN A 490 22.44 6.75 -19.58
N ASP A 491 23.76 6.73 -19.40
CA ASP A 491 24.72 7.25 -20.40
C ASP A 491 24.62 6.49 -21.73
N TRP A 492 24.38 5.17 -21.66
CA TRP A 492 24.15 4.39 -22.88
C TRP A 492 22.84 4.79 -23.56
N CYS A 493 21.76 5.00 -22.82
CA CYS A 493 20.45 5.37 -23.35
C CYS A 493 20.46 6.76 -24.01
N PHE A 494 21.15 7.72 -23.40
CA PHE A 494 21.14 9.14 -23.82
C PHE A 494 22.38 9.56 -24.60
N ASP A 495 23.16 8.61 -25.10
CA ASP A 495 24.22 8.92 -26.07
C ASP A 495 23.57 9.52 -27.33
N PRO A 496 23.93 10.76 -27.72
CA PRO A 496 23.29 11.46 -28.85
C PRO A 496 23.50 10.77 -30.20
N SER A 497 24.45 9.84 -30.31
CA SER A 497 24.68 9.05 -31.52
C SER A 497 23.74 7.84 -31.64
N ARG A 498 22.95 7.52 -30.60
CA ARG A 498 22.11 6.32 -30.52
C ARG A 498 20.98 6.34 -31.54
N LYS A 499 20.76 5.18 -32.18
CA LYS A 499 19.72 5.00 -33.19
C LYS A 499 18.89 3.76 -32.87
N PRO A 500 17.60 3.74 -33.29
CA PRO A 500 16.79 2.54 -33.18
C PRO A 500 17.49 1.31 -33.78
N GLY A 501 17.49 0.22 -33.00
CA GLY A 501 18.22 -1.01 -33.37
C GLY A 501 19.66 -1.08 -32.85
N ASP A 502 20.22 -0.03 -32.29
CA ASP A 502 21.55 -0.07 -31.66
C ASP A 502 21.52 -1.00 -30.44
N THR A 503 22.58 -1.81 -30.31
CA THR A 503 22.72 -2.76 -29.21
C THR A 503 24.13 -2.73 -28.63
N GLY A 504 24.27 -3.24 -27.41
CA GLY A 504 25.56 -3.36 -26.73
C GLY A 504 25.47 -4.05 -25.40
N ILE A 505 26.62 -4.40 -24.83
CA ILE A 505 26.73 -4.91 -23.47
C ILE A 505 27.35 -3.82 -22.61
N ILE A 506 26.72 -3.52 -21.49
CA ILE A 506 27.23 -2.58 -20.48
C ILE A 506 27.35 -3.25 -19.11
N GLU A 507 28.26 -2.77 -18.28
CA GLU A 507 28.38 -3.17 -16.88
C GLU A 507 27.78 -2.07 -15.99
N THR A 508 26.98 -2.47 -15.02
CA THR A 508 26.46 -1.59 -13.96
C THR A 508 26.73 -2.21 -12.60
N THR A 509 26.35 -1.53 -11.53
CA THR A 509 26.41 -2.07 -10.17
C THR A 509 25.50 -3.29 -9.97
N TYR A 510 24.48 -3.49 -10.81
CA TYR A 510 23.56 -4.62 -10.75
C TYR A 510 24.05 -5.86 -11.50
N GLY A 511 24.90 -5.68 -12.53
CA GLY A 511 25.33 -6.76 -13.39
C GLY A 511 25.66 -6.31 -14.81
N TYR A 512 25.71 -7.27 -15.71
CA TYR A 512 25.83 -7.00 -17.14
C TYR A 512 24.45 -6.90 -17.78
N HIS A 513 24.23 -5.82 -18.55
CA HIS A 513 23.01 -5.62 -19.33
C HIS A 513 23.35 -5.74 -20.81
N ILE A 514 22.58 -6.54 -21.55
CA ILE A 514 22.51 -6.43 -22.99
C ILE A 514 21.43 -5.38 -23.27
N MET A 515 21.76 -4.37 -24.04
CA MET A 515 20.90 -3.23 -24.33
C MET A 515 20.42 -3.28 -25.78
N TYR A 516 19.19 -2.85 -26.01
CA TYR A 516 18.61 -2.60 -27.33
C TYR A 516 17.86 -1.28 -27.31
N PHE A 517 18.23 -0.36 -28.19
CA PHE A 517 17.58 0.94 -28.30
C PHE A 517 16.36 0.85 -29.22
N VAL A 518 15.16 1.01 -28.67
CA VAL A 518 13.91 0.97 -29.43
C VAL A 518 13.68 2.30 -30.13
N GLY A 519 13.91 3.42 -29.45
CA GLY A 519 13.73 4.76 -30.02
C GLY A 519 13.56 5.85 -28.97
N THR A 520 13.30 7.05 -29.44
CA THR A 520 12.92 8.19 -28.59
C THR A 520 11.42 8.38 -28.60
N ALA A 521 10.87 8.84 -27.49
CA ALA A 521 9.48 9.26 -27.38
C ALA A 521 9.17 10.43 -28.34
N ASP A 522 7.92 10.58 -28.73
CA ASP A 522 7.51 11.68 -29.61
C ASP A 522 7.55 13.05 -28.91
N GLU A 523 7.26 13.04 -27.62
CA GLU A 523 7.10 14.22 -26.76
C GLU A 523 8.34 14.45 -25.89
N THR A 524 8.61 15.71 -25.54
CA THR A 524 9.68 16.06 -24.59
C THR A 524 9.27 15.71 -23.16
N VAL A 525 10.26 15.44 -22.29
CA VAL A 525 10.02 15.03 -20.88
C VAL A 525 9.16 16.03 -20.12
N TRP A 526 9.38 17.35 -20.30
CA TRP A 526 8.59 18.36 -19.61
C TRP A 526 7.11 18.35 -20.02
N LYS A 527 6.82 18.17 -21.32
CA LYS A 527 5.43 18.03 -21.82
C LYS A 527 4.78 16.76 -21.27
N ALA A 528 5.47 15.63 -21.35
CA ALA A 528 4.99 14.36 -20.81
C ALA A 528 4.72 14.43 -19.29
N ASN A 529 5.54 15.15 -18.54
CA ASN A 529 5.32 15.38 -17.10
C ASN A 529 4.06 16.21 -16.85
N ILE A 530 3.84 17.30 -17.60
CA ILE A 530 2.61 18.10 -17.50
C ILE A 530 1.39 17.26 -17.89
N ARG A 531 1.46 16.55 -19.01
CA ARG A 531 0.38 15.65 -19.47
C ARG A 531 0.01 14.66 -18.41
N SER A 532 0.98 14.00 -17.80
CA SER A 532 0.77 13.04 -16.71
C SER A 532 0.13 13.68 -15.47
N SER A 533 0.57 14.88 -15.09
CA SER A 533 0.01 15.63 -13.96
C SER A 533 -1.45 16.04 -14.21
N LEU A 534 -1.73 16.59 -15.40
CA LEU A 534 -3.09 16.95 -15.81
C LEU A 534 -3.99 15.71 -15.92
N ALA A 535 -3.46 14.61 -16.47
CA ALA A 535 -4.19 13.35 -16.56
C ALA A 535 -4.57 12.81 -15.17
N SER A 536 -3.64 12.83 -14.23
CA SER A 536 -3.90 12.42 -12.85
C SER A 536 -4.96 13.28 -12.19
N THR A 537 -4.88 14.61 -12.34
CA THR A 537 -5.89 15.54 -11.79
C THR A 537 -7.27 15.28 -12.38
N LYS A 538 -7.37 15.19 -13.70
CA LYS A 538 -8.65 14.91 -14.39
C LYS A 538 -9.21 13.53 -14.05
N PHE A 539 -8.34 12.54 -13.83
CA PHE A 539 -8.77 11.22 -13.42
C PHE A 539 -9.29 11.24 -11.97
N GLU A 540 -8.64 11.96 -11.06
CA GLU A 540 -9.15 12.16 -9.71
C GLU A 540 -10.51 12.90 -9.69
N GLU A 541 -10.70 13.90 -10.54
CA GLU A 541 -11.98 14.59 -10.69
C GLU A 541 -13.06 13.63 -11.21
N PHE A 542 -12.74 12.82 -12.22
CA PHE A 542 -13.63 11.77 -12.73
C PHE A 542 -14.02 10.78 -11.63
N ASP A 543 -13.04 10.27 -10.87
CA ASP A 543 -13.31 9.32 -9.77
C ASP A 543 -14.19 9.97 -8.69
N LYS A 544 -13.86 11.18 -8.25
CA LYS A 544 -14.66 11.93 -7.26
C LYS A 544 -16.10 12.16 -7.72
N GLU A 545 -16.30 12.53 -8.98
CA GLU A 545 -17.64 12.71 -9.53
C GLU A 545 -18.41 11.39 -9.56
N LEU A 546 -17.78 10.32 -10.05
CA LEU A 546 -18.37 8.98 -10.20
C LEU A 546 -18.91 8.43 -8.88
N ILE A 547 -18.14 8.56 -7.80
CA ILE A 547 -18.45 7.98 -6.48
C ILE A 547 -19.04 9.00 -5.49
N SER A 548 -19.26 10.26 -5.89
CA SER A 548 -19.86 11.28 -5.05
C SER A 548 -21.29 10.92 -4.61
N ASP A 549 -21.84 11.63 -3.65
CA ASP A 549 -23.23 11.42 -3.18
C ASP A 549 -24.29 11.69 -4.26
N THR A 550 -23.94 12.43 -5.30
CA THR A 550 -24.77 12.74 -6.47
C THR A 550 -24.34 11.99 -7.72
N GLY A 551 -23.22 11.25 -7.66
CA GLY A 551 -22.67 10.48 -8.76
C GLY A 551 -23.51 9.24 -9.10
N ASP A 552 -23.26 8.68 -10.25
CA ASP A 552 -23.98 7.49 -10.76
C ASP A 552 -23.87 6.30 -9.82
N TYR A 553 -22.78 6.21 -9.08
CA TYR A 553 -22.51 5.14 -8.11
C TYR A 553 -22.54 5.64 -6.66
N ALA A 554 -23.32 6.68 -6.38
CA ALA A 554 -23.55 7.15 -5.02
C ALA A 554 -23.89 6.01 -4.07
N LYS A 555 -23.23 5.96 -2.92
CA LYS A 555 -23.40 4.86 -1.98
C LYS A 555 -24.61 5.03 -1.08
N LYS A 556 -25.42 3.98 -0.98
CA LYS A 556 -26.54 3.87 -0.03
C LYS A 556 -26.26 2.74 0.94
N VAL A 557 -25.73 3.09 2.11
CA VAL A 557 -25.25 2.13 3.11
C VAL A 557 -26.38 1.72 4.06
N ASN A 558 -26.53 0.42 4.30
CA ASN A 558 -27.35 -0.09 5.39
C ASN A 558 -26.52 -0.07 6.70
N LYS A 559 -26.48 1.12 7.35
CA LYS A 559 -25.64 1.38 8.53
C LYS A 559 -25.79 0.31 9.63
N SER A 560 -27.02 -0.20 9.89
CA SER A 560 -27.26 -1.22 10.91
C SER A 560 -26.65 -2.58 10.54
N VAL A 561 -26.76 -2.97 9.27
CA VAL A 561 -26.21 -4.22 8.76
C VAL A 561 -24.68 -4.16 8.71
N VAL A 562 -24.11 -3.06 8.24
CA VAL A 562 -22.65 -2.85 8.19
C VAL A 562 -22.06 -2.83 9.60
N LYS A 563 -22.67 -2.11 10.56
CA LYS A 563 -22.25 -2.11 11.97
C LYS A 563 -22.26 -3.53 12.57
N TRP A 564 -23.30 -4.31 12.27
CA TRP A 564 -23.37 -5.71 12.69
C TRP A 564 -22.27 -6.56 12.04
N ALA A 565 -22.03 -6.39 10.75
CA ALA A 565 -20.99 -7.11 10.00
C ALA A 565 -19.59 -6.77 10.54
N ALA A 566 -19.24 -5.50 10.68
CA ALA A 566 -17.96 -5.04 11.24
C ALA A 566 -17.72 -5.64 12.64
N LYS A 567 -18.72 -5.60 13.53
CA LYS A 567 -18.61 -6.22 14.86
C LYS A 567 -18.33 -7.74 14.80
N LYS A 568 -18.80 -8.44 13.75
CA LYS A 568 -18.48 -9.86 13.55
C LYS A 568 -17.05 -10.07 13.10
N GLN A 569 -16.51 -9.19 12.25
CA GLN A 569 -15.13 -9.24 11.82
C GLN A 569 -14.18 -8.93 12.99
N GLU A 570 -14.45 -7.91 13.79
CA GLU A 570 -13.70 -7.62 15.01
C GLU A 570 -13.63 -8.84 15.96
N LYS A 571 -14.75 -9.55 16.13
CA LYS A 571 -14.75 -10.78 16.92
C LYS A 571 -13.90 -11.89 16.30
N LEU A 572 -13.87 -11.99 14.96
CA LEU A 572 -13.04 -12.94 14.24
C LEU A 572 -11.57 -12.62 14.47
N ILE A 573 -11.17 -11.37 14.26
CA ILE A 573 -9.80 -10.88 14.46
C ILE A 573 -9.33 -11.12 15.91
N LYS A 574 -10.15 -10.75 16.89
CA LYS A 574 -9.83 -10.95 18.31
C LYS A 574 -9.55 -12.42 18.64
N ASN A 575 -10.30 -13.35 18.06
CA ASN A 575 -10.05 -14.78 18.25
C ASN A 575 -8.71 -15.22 17.67
N TYR A 576 -8.25 -14.62 16.56
CA TYR A 576 -6.93 -14.91 15.98
C TYR A 576 -5.80 -14.31 16.83
N THR A 577 -5.91 -13.05 17.21
CA THR A 577 -4.90 -12.37 18.03
C THR A 577 -4.68 -13.06 19.36
N VAL A 578 -5.74 -13.55 20.01
CA VAL A 578 -5.63 -14.31 21.27
C VAL A 578 -4.97 -15.67 21.02
N ASN A 579 -5.37 -16.41 19.98
CA ASN A 579 -4.80 -17.72 19.68
C ASN A 579 -3.32 -17.66 19.26
N SER A 580 -2.90 -16.63 18.54
CA SER A 580 -1.48 -16.43 18.17
C SER A 580 -0.62 -16.20 19.42
N LYS A 581 -1.10 -15.44 20.41
CA LYS A 581 -0.41 -15.25 21.69
C LYS A 581 -0.28 -16.54 22.52
N TYR A 582 -1.20 -17.48 22.37
CA TYR A 582 -1.09 -18.81 23.02
C TYR A 582 -0.13 -19.73 22.26
N ASN A 583 -0.10 -19.68 20.93
CA ASN A 583 0.77 -20.52 20.10
C ASN A 583 2.24 -20.04 20.11
N SER A 584 2.50 -18.74 20.18
CA SER A 584 3.86 -18.20 20.29
C SER A 584 4.55 -18.52 21.63
N ARG A 585 3.78 -18.88 22.66
CA ARG A 585 4.33 -19.41 23.93
C ARG A 585 4.72 -20.91 23.87
N SER A 586 4.33 -21.63 22.81
CA SER A 586 4.58 -23.08 22.70
C SER A 586 5.53 -23.47 21.56
N THR A 587 5.99 -22.55 20.72
CA THR A 587 6.90 -22.84 19.62
C THR A 587 8.04 -21.82 19.54
N SER A 588 9.03 -21.99 20.43
CA SER A 588 10.39 -21.64 20.05
C SER A 588 10.94 -22.85 19.25
N THR A 589 10.64 -22.97 17.99
CA THR A 589 11.41 -23.65 16.93
C THR A 589 10.55 -23.85 15.69
N THR A 590 11.12 -23.47 14.59
CA THR A 590 10.84 -23.69 13.17
C THR A 590 10.20 -22.50 12.44
N SER A 591 11.14 -21.81 11.79
CA SER A 591 10.95 -20.87 10.71
C SER A 591 10.39 -21.55 9.44
N SER A 592 9.78 -20.74 8.66
CA SER A 592 9.59 -20.77 7.20
C SER A 592 8.19 -21.08 6.67
N ASN A 593 7.79 -20.20 5.80
CA ASN A 593 6.71 -20.25 4.80
C ASN A 593 5.33 -19.69 5.19
N ALA A 594 5.26 -18.35 5.23
CA ALA A 594 4.01 -17.64 5.04
C ALA A 594 4.20 -16.34 4.19
N SER A 595 4.90 -16.49 3.06
CA SER A 595 5.15 -15.37 2.13
C SER A 595 4.66 -15.70 0.72
N THR A 596 3.37 -16.00 0.55
CA THR A 596 2.75 -16.06 -0.79
C THR A 596 1.23 -15.95 -0.67
N LEU A 597 0.72 -14.78 -0.32
CA LEU A 597 -0.70 -14.47 -0.43
C LEU A 597 -0.93 -12.94 -0.60
N TYR A 598 -0.19 -12.33 -1.55
CA TYR A 598 -0.56 -11.00 -2.11
C TYR A 598 -0.10 -10.93 -3.55
#